data_59e35c0248ee47fb5e1b3ad3ac4bfb67
#
_entry.id   59e35c0248ee47fb5e1b3ad3ac4bfb67
#
_cell.length_a   1.000
_cell.length_b   1.000
_cell.length_c   1.000
_cell.angle_alpha   90.00
_cell.angle_beta   90.00
_cell.angle_gamma   90.00
#
_symmetry.space_group_name_H-M   'P 1'
#
loop_
_entity.id
_entity.type
_entity.pdbx_description
1 polymer ?
#
loop_
_entity_poly.entity_id
_entity_poly.type
_entity_poly.pdbx_seq_one_letter_code
_entity_poly.pdbx_strand_id
1 'polypeptide(L)'
;ERMFMNGDVKILVATATLAWGVNLPAYAVVIKGTDVYDVNLSESKDLSILDVQQMFGRAGRPQFDTNGEAALMTDFKKVNKYMGALTSTVPIESKFPDFLKEAMNAEICSGTVTNVM
;
A
#
# COMPACT_ATOMS: atom_id res chain seq x y z
N GLU A 1 8.98 -9.08 16.00
CA GLU A 1 9.48 -7.78 15.56
C GLU A 1 10.90 -7.51 16.07
N ARG A 2 11.14 -7.50 17.40
CA ARG A 2 12.46 -7.19 17.99
C ARG A 2 13.60 -8.00 17.40
N MET A 3 13.44 -9.31 17.28
CA MET A 3 14.48 -10.20 16.72
C MET A 3 14.83 -9.85 15.26
N PHE A 4 13.84 -9.44 14.47
CA PHE A 4 14.06 -9.00 13.10
C PHE A 4 14.75 -7.62 13.06
N MET A 5 14.31 -6.69 13.89
CA MET A 5 14.94 -5.37 13.99
C MET A 5 16.39 -5.43 14.49
N ASN A 6 16.67 -6.34 15.43
CA ASN A 6 18.04 -6.57 15.93
C ASN A 6 18.91 -7.36 14.93
N GLY A 7 18.34 -7.93 13.87
CA GLY A 7 19.04 -8.73 12.90
C GLY A 7 19.30 -10.19 13.33
N ASP A 8 18.69 -10.65 14.43
CA ASP A 8 18.75 -12.04 14.88
C ASP A 8 18.00 -12.96 13.91
N VAL A 9 16.93 -12.45 13.32
CA VAL A 9 16.15 -13.11 12.27
C VAL A 9 16.37 -12.36 10.96
N LYS A 10 16.85 -13.07 9.93
CA LYS A 10 17.17 -12.49 8.62
C LYS A 10 16.00 -12.52 7.64
N ILE A 11 15.06 -13.45 7.82
CA ILE A 11 13.93 -13.67 6.93
C ILE A 11 12.65 -13.65 7.75
N LEU A 12 11.68 -12.86 7.29
CA LEU A 12 10.34 -12.78 7.87
C LEU A 12 9.32 -13.21 6.82
N VAL A 13 8.52 -14.21 7.13
CA VAL A 13 7.39 -14.63 6.31
C VAL A 13 6.11 -14.18 7.01
N ALA A 14 5.29 -13.44 6.30
CA ALA A 14 4.10 -12.83 6.87
C ALA A 14 2.96 -12.70 5.85
N THR A 15 1.78 -12.45 6.34
CA THR A 15 0.62 -12.10 5.51
C THR A 15 0.64 -10.62 5.13
N ALA A 16 -0.17 -10.23 4.15
CA ALA A 16 -0.29 -8.84 3.68
C ALA A 16 -0.60 -7.83 4.80
N THR A 17 -1.32 -8.26 5.84
CA THR A 17 -1.66 -7.42 7.00
C THR A 17 -0.46 -6.85 7.73
N LEU A 18 0.69 -7.54 7.68
CA LEU A 18 1.92 -7.01 8.28
C LEU A 18 2.41 -5.74 7.57
N ALA A 19 2.22 -5.65 6.27
CA ALA A 19 2.65 -4.48 5.49
C ALA A 19 1.90 -3.19 5.90
N TRP A 20 0.68 -3.33 6.41
CA TRP A 20 -0.17 -2.20 6.82
C TRP A 20 -0.04 -1.84 8.30
N GLY A 21 0.15 -2.85 9.14
CA GLY A 21 0.09 -2.67 10.60
C GLY A 21 1.42 -2.41 11.28
N VAL A 22 2.54 -2.71 10.64
CA VAL A 22 3.85 -2.68 11.28
C VAL A 22 4.90 -2.03 10.37
N ASN A 23 5.77 -1.22 10.95
CA ASN A 23 6.89 -0.62 10.23
C ASN A 23 8.15 -1.48 10.39
N LEU A 24 8.26 -2.53 9.58
CA LEU A 24 9.41 -3.43 9.53
C LEU A 24 10.08 -3.36 8.15
N PRO A 25 10.95 -2.38 7.90
CA PRO A 25 11.66 -2.29 6.64
C PRO A 25 12.69 -3.41 6.51
N ALA A 26 12.80 -3.96 5.31
CA ALA A 26 13.75 -5.00 4.95
C ALA A 26 14.54 -4.58 3.71
N TYR A 27 15.75 -5.10 3.51
CA TYR A 27 16.49 -4.84 2.27
C TYR A 27 15.71 -5.30 1.04
N ALA A 28 15.15 -6.50 1.10
CA ALA A 28 14.36 -7.07 0.01
C ALA A 28 12.95 -7.49 0.45
N VAL A 29 11.98 -7.27 -0.42
CA VAL A 29 10.59 -7.69 -0.24
C VAL A 29 10.19 -8.58 -1.41
N VAL A 30 9.65 -9.76 -1.12
CA VAL A 30 9.12 -10.69 -2.12
C VAL A 30 7.63 -10.91 -1.86
N ILE A 31 6.80 -10.53 -2.82
CA ILE A 31 5.37 -10.81 -2.79
C ILE A 31 5.15 -12.13 -3.54
N LYS A 32 4.73 -13.16 -2.80
CA LYS A 32 4.52 -14.51 -3.33
C LYS A 32 3.06 -14.69 -3.75
N GLY A 33 2.78 -14.37 -5.01
CA GLY A 33 1.44 -14.50 -5.59
C GLY A 33 0.62 -13.21 -5.50
N THR A 34 -0.32 -13.08 -6.42
CA THR A 34 -1.19 -11.91 -6.56
C THR A 34 -2.67 -12.26 -6.40
N ASP A 35 -2.97 -13.50 -6.04
CA ASP A 35 -4.34 -13.96 -5.81
C ASP A 35 -4.64 -13.96 -4.31
N VAL A 36 -5.67 -13.22 -3.92
CA VAL A 36 -6.16 -13.13 -2.55
C VAL A 36 -7.58 -13.69 -2.52
N TYR A 37 -7.82 -14.64 -1.64
CA TYR A 37 -9.15 -15.17 -1.46
C TYR A 37 -10.00 -14.22 -0.63
N ASP A 38 -11.10 -13.73 -1.21
CA ASP A 38 -12.09 -12.91 -0.52
C ASP A 38 -13.18 -13.82 0.07
N VAL A 39 -13.17 -13.95 1.39
CA VAL A 39 -14.10 -14.82 2.12
C VAL A 39 -15.56 -14.38 1.94
N ASN A 40 -15.81 -13.07 1.81
CA ASN A 40 -17.17 -12.54 1.69
C ASN A 40 -17.77 -12.82 0.32
N LEU A 41 -16.95 -12.79 -0.71
CA LEU A 41 -17.37 -13.04 -2.09
C LEU A 41 -17.19 -14.50 -2.51
N SER A 42 -16.52 -15.32 -1.68
CA SER A 42 -16.13 -16.71 -2.01
C SER A 42 -15.36 -16.83 -3.33
N GLU A 43 -14.65 -15.79 -3.71
CA GLU A 43 -13.91 -15.70 -4.96
C GLU A 43 -12.44 -15.33 -4.73
N SER A 44 -11.59 -15.72 -5.68
CA SER A 44 -10.20 -15.24 -5.73
C SER A 44 -10.16 -13.90 -6.44
N LYS A 45 -9.58 -12.91 -5.77
CA LYS A 45 -9.44 -11.54 -6.25
C LYS A 45 -7.98 -11.20 -6.45
N ASP A 46 -7.71 -10.39 -7.46
CA ASP A 46 -6.37 -9.87 -7.68
C ASP A 46 -5.96 -8.91 -6.57
N LEU A 47 -4.73 -9.04 -6.10
CA LEU A 47 -4.11 -8.09 -5.18
C LEU A 47 -4.14 -6.69 -5.80
N SER A 48 -4.57 -5.69 -5.03
CA SER A 48 -4.67 -4.33 -5.54
C SER A 48 -3.27 -3.73 -5.78
N ILE A 49 -3.18 -2.80 -6.73
CA ILE A 49 -1.92 -2.10 -7.02
C ILE A 49 -1.44 -1.30 -5.80
N LEU A 50 -2.35 -0.71 -5.05
CA LEU A 50 -2.02 0.04 -3.83
C LEU A 50 -1.41 -0.88 -2.77
N ASP A 51 -1.93 -2.10 -2.62
CA ASP A 51 -1.36 -3.08 -1.69
C ASP A 51 0.05 -3.48 -2.10
N VAL A 52 0.27 -3.73 -3.41
CA VAL A 52 1.60 -4.03 -3.94
C VAL A 52 2.56 -2.87 -3.68
N GLN A 53 2.14 -1.64 -3.93
CA GLN A 53 2.96 -0.44 -3.68
C GLN A 53 3.28 -0.27 -2.19
N GLN A 54 2.33 -0.52 -1.30
CA GLN A 54 2.56 -0.45 0.14
C GLN A 54 3.55 -1.52 0.62
N MET A 55 3.43 -2.75 0.10
CA MET A 55 4.40 -3.81 0.39
C MET A 55 5.78 -3.50 -0.16
N PHE A 56 5.87 -2.99 -1.38
CA PHE A 56 7.13 -2.56 -1.99
C PHE A 56 7.76 -1.38 -1.23
N GLY A 57 6.94 -0.50 -0.65
CA GLY A 57 7.41 0.58 0.22
C GLY A 57 8.09 0.10 1.51
N ARG A 58 8.10 -1.21 1.79
CA ARG A 58 8.88 -1.81 2.88
C ARG A 58 10.27 -2.27 2.43
N ALA A 59 10.58 -2.21 1.14
CA ALA A 59 11.91 -2.52 0.62
C ALA A 59 12.85 -1.33 0.79
N GLY A 60 14.02 -1.61 1.33
CA GLY A 60 15.02 -0.60 1.70
C GLY A 60 14.88 -0.12 3.15
N ARG A 61 16.02 0.01 3.81
CA ARG A 61 16.13 0.53 5.19
C ARG A 61 16.84 1.87 5.14
N PRO A 62 16.14 3.01 5.26
CA PRO A 62 16.71 4.35 5.00
C PRO A 62 18.00 4.68 5.77
N GLN A 63 18.21 4.03 6.93
CA GLN A 63 19.39 4.25 7.76
C GLN A 63 20.57 3.34 7.42
N PHE A 64 20.35 2.27 6.65
CA PHE A 64 21.34 1.23 6.39
C PHE A 64 21.57 0.95 4.91
N ASP A 65 20.57 1.15 4.09
CA ASP A 65 20.57 0.76 2.68
C ASP A 65 20.42 1.98 1.77
N THR A 66 21.22 2.05 0.73
CA THR A 66 21.06 3.06 -0.34
C THR A 66 20.01 2.65 -1.37
N ASN A 67 19.75 1.35 -1.47
CA ASN A 67 18.78 0.76 -2.40
C ASN A 67 17.96 -0.32 -1.69
N GLY A 68 16.73 -0.54 -2.17
CA GLY A 68 15.88 -1.65 -1.78
C GLY A 68 15.53 -2.49 -3.01
N GLU A 69 15.29 -3.76 -2.79
CA GLU A 69 14.85 -4.68 -3.84
C GLU A 69 13.43 -5.15 -3.59
N ALA A 70 12.60 -5.18 -4.63
CA ALA A 70 11.24 -5.69 -4.54
C ALA A 70 10.94 -6.63 -5.71
N ALA A 71 10.39 -7.79 -5.40
CA ALA A 71 10.01 -8.79 -6.40
C ALA A 71 8.54 -9.18 -6.25
N LEU A 72 7.82 -9.21 -7.38
CA LEU A 72 6.45 -9.68 -7.45
C LEU A 72 6.40 -10.98 -8.25
N MET A 73 5.94 -12.04 -7.61
CA MET A 73 5.64 -13.31 -8.28
C MET A 73 4.17 -13.32 -8.69
N THR A 74 3.89 -13.40 -9.97
CA THR A 74 2.53 -13.38 -10.51
C THR A 74 2.40 -14.26 -11.74
N ASP A 75 1.18 -14.57 -12.14
CA ASP A 75 0.91 -15.26 -13.39
C ASP A 75 1.33 -14.43 -14.59
N PHE A 76 1.83 -15.09 -15.63
CA PHE A 76 2.26 -14.44 -16.88
C PHE A 76 1.17 -13.54 -17.48
N LYS A 77 -0.09 -13.95 -17.39
CA LYS A 77 -1.24 -13.16 -17.88
C LYS A 77 -1.41 -11.82 -17.15
N LYS A 78 -0.93 -11.72 -15.91
CA LYS A 78 -1.08 -10.53 -15.06
C LYS A 78 0.15 -9.61 -15.07
N VAL A 79 1.26 -10.07 -15.65
CA VAL A 79 2.53 -9.29 -15.67
C VAL A 79 2.32 -7.90 -16.25
N ASN A 80 1.69 -7.80 -17.43
CA ASN A 80 1.48 -6.49 -18.07
C ASN A 80 0.62 -5.55 -17.25
N LYS A 81 -0.38 -6.08 -16.52
CA LYS A 81 -1.24 -5.31 -15.61
C LYS A 81 -0.41 -4.68 -14.49
N TYR A 82 0.40 -5.49 -13.81
CA TYR A 82 1.21 -5.00 -12.68
C TYR A 82 2.37 -4.12 -13.15
N MET A 83 3.05 -4.49 -14.22
CA MET A 83 4.13 -3.67 -14.77
C MET A 83 3.64 -2.29 -15.20
N GLY A 84 2.56 -2.21 -15.96
CA GLY A 84 1.98 -0.95 -16.37
C GLY A 84 1.55 -0.08 -15.18
N ALA A 85 0.89 -0.67 -14.19
CA ALA A 85 0.39 0.06 -13.04
C ALA A 85 1.49 0.49 -12.03
N LEU A 86 2.58 -0.28 -11.93
CA LEU A 86 3.72 0.08 -11.06
C LEU A 86 4.63 1.15 -11.68
N THR A 87 4.67 1.24 -13.01
CA THR A 87 5.48 2.22 -13.74
C THR A 87 4.73 3.52 -14.08
N SER A 88 3.40 3.51 -13.98
CA SER A 88 2.57 4.70 -14.17
C SER A 88 2.18 5.33 -12.83
N THR A 89 2.02 6.64 -12.84
CA THR A 89 1.40 7.33 -11.70
C THR A 89 -0.09 7.04 -11.71
N VAL A 90 -0.60 6.42 -10.65
CA VAL A 90 -2.04 6.25 -10.47
C VAL A 90 -2.64 7.59 -10.06
N PRO A 91 -3.51 8.20 -10.86
CA PRO A 91 -4.14 9.46 -10.48
C PRO A 91 -5.04 9.23 -9.26
N ILE A 92 -4.93 10.12 -8.29
CA ILE A 92 -5.82 10.12 -7.12
C ILE A 92 -7.06 10.93 -7.52
N GLU A 93 -8.17 10.25 -7.70
CA GLU A 93 -9.45 10.92 -7.92
C GLU A 93 -10.01 11.41 -6.59
N SER A 94 -10.20 12.72 -6.49
CA SER A 94 -10.84 13.30 -5.32
C SER A 94 -12.34 13.05 -5.34
N LYS A 95 -12.87 12.48 -4.27
CA LYS A 95 -14.31 12.39 -4.01
C LYS A 95 -14.85 13.59 -3.23
N PHE A 96 -14.01 14.60 -3.03
CA PHE A 96 -14.40 15.80 -2.28
C PHE A 96 -15.68 16.47 -2.79
N PRO A 97 -15.94 16.57 -4.12
CA PRO A 97 -17.19 17.14 -4.63
C PRO A 97 -18.46 16.44 -4.10
N ASP A 98 -18.40 15.13 -3.88
CA ASP A 98 -19.52 14.34 -3.37
C ASP A 98 -19.84 14.67 -1.90
N PHE A 99 -18.82 15.04 -1.14
CA PHE A 99 -18.87 15.37 0.29
C PHE A 99 -18.76 16.87 0.58
N LEU A 100 -18.77 17.71 -0.45
CA LEU A 100 -18.56 19.16 -0.32
C LEU A 100 -19.49 19.81 0.69
N LYS A 101 -20.78 19.43 0.70
CA LYS A 101 -21.79 20.02 1.60
C LYS A 101 -21.46 19.73 3.06
N GLU A 102 -21.05 18.50 3.37
CA GLU A 102 -20.71 18.09 4.73
C GLU A 102 -19.42 18.74 5.19
N ALA A 103 -18.42 18.78 4.32
CA ALA A 103 -17.14 19.45 4.59
C ALA A 103 -17.35 20.96 4.82
N MET A 104 -18.12 21.63 3.96
CA MET A 104 -18.41 23.06 4.12
C MET A 104 -19.18 23.34 5.40
N ASN A 105 -20.17 22.50 5.76
CA ASN A 105 -20.90 22.65 7.00
C ASN A 105 -19.98 22.53 8.22
N ALA A 106 -19.05 21.59 8.22
CA ALA A 106 -18.07 21.43 9.29
C ALA A 106 -17.16 22.66 9.42
N GLU A 107 -16.66 23.21 8.30
CA GLU A 107 -15.79 24.39 8.27
C GLU A 107 -16.52 25.68 8.71
N ILE A 108 -17.81 25.81 8.37
CA ILE A 108 -18.64 26.93 8.83
C ILE A 108 -18.90 26.80 10.35
N CYS A 109 -19.22 25.60 10.85
CA CYS A 109 -19.44 25.37 12.26
C CYS A 109 -18.17 25.58 13.11
N SER A 110 -16.99 25.26 12.56
CA SER A 110 -15.70 25.50 13.21
C SER A 110 -15.25 26.96 13.17
N GLY A 111 -15.93 27.81 12.39
CA GLY A 111 -15.58 29.22 12.21
C GLY A 111 -14.38 29.47 11.27
N THR A 112 -13.91 28.45 10.58
CA THR A 112 -12.83 28.57 9.59
C THR A 112 -13.29 29.34 8.36
N VAL A 113 -14.54 29.15 7.94
CA VAL A 113 -15.17 29.88 6.86
C VAL A 113 -16.21 30.84 7.44
N THR A 114 -15.94 32.15 7.34
CA THR A 114 -16.78 33.19 7.95
C THR A 114 -17.53 34.04 6.93
N ASN A 115 -17.09 34.07 5.67
CA ASN A 115 -17.72 34.88 4.60
C ASN A 115 -17.83 34.10 3.29
N VAL A 116 -18.93 34.35 2.58
CA VAL A 116 -19.10 34.00 1.17
C VAL A 116 -18.66 35.22 0.37
N MET A 117 -17.61 35.09 -0.45
CA MET A 117 -17.27 36.09 -1.44
C MET A 117 -18.16 35.94 -2.67
#